data_d75a49f05dd26a756f20007b3654b2b3
#
_entry.id   d75a49f05dd26a756f20007b3654b2b3
#
_cell.length_a   1.000
_cell.length_b   1.000
_cell.length_c   1.000
_cell.angle_alpha   90.00
_cell.angle_beta   90.00
_cell.angle_gamma   90.00
#
_symmetry.space_group_name_H-M   'P 1'
#
loop_
_entity.id
_entity.type
_entity.pdbx_description
1 polymer ?
#
loop_
_entity_poly.entity_id
_entity_poly.type
_entity_poly.pdbx_seq_one_letter_code
_entity_poly.pdbx_strand_id
1 'polypeptide(L)'
;TGLVGRAITKALLEQDVPVNYLTTKKEKIVSSPNHKGFFWNPASNDIDLNCFEGVTVIINLAGASIAKKWTSSYKQKVLSSRLDSLDTLKKGLEKSKNSKVKHFISASAIGIYPSSHTDLYEEKEPDVDSSCLGYVVEKWEKGISGFETLPLNVATVRIGIVLSDEGGALPKMVKPIKNYVGAIMGNGE
;
A
#
# COMPACT_ATOMS: atom_id res chain seq x y z
N THR A 1 -2.11 -6.82 -7.95
CA THR A 1 -1.23 -5.66 -7.88
C THR A 1 -1.95 -4.42 -8.39
N GLY A 2 -1.90 -3.32 -7.63
CA GLY A 2 -2.51 -2.05 -7.98
C GLY A 2 -1.64 -1.21 -8.94
N LEU A 3 -2.05 0.05 -9.20
CA LEU A 3 -1.36 0.97 -10.11
C LEU A 3 0.13 1.12 -9.77
N VAL A 4 0.44 1.55 -8.56
CA VAL A 4 1.83 1.75 -8.10
C VAL A 4 2.62 0.44 -8.11
N GLY A 5 2.01 -0.67 -7.65
CA GLY A 5 2.68 -1.98 -7.63
C GLY A 5 3.06 -2.48 -9.03
N ARG A 6 2.23 -2.23 -10.06
CA ARG A 6 2.56 -2.58 -11.44
C ARG A 6 3.73 -1.75 -11.97
N ALA A 7 3.74 -0.44 -11.70
CA ALA A 7 4.83 0.44 -12.12
C ALA A 7 6.17 0.04 -11.49
N ILE A 8 6.18 -0.23 -10.17
CA ILE A 8 7.38 -0.70 -9.47
C ILE A 8 7.84 -2.06 -10.02
N THR A 9 6.91 -3.01 -10.18
CA THR A 9 7.24 -4.34 -10.73
C THR A 9 7.86 -4.23 -12.11
N LYS A 10 7.28 -3.39 -12.98
CA LYS A 10 7.82 -3.15 -14.34
C LYS A 10 9.24 -2.60 -14.28
N ALA A 11 9.45 -1.54 -13.49
CA ALA A 11 10.76 -0.89 -13.36
C ALA A 11 11.84 -1.84 -12.79
N LEU A 12 11.49 -2.72 -11.86
CA LEU A 12 12.41 -3.71 -11.30
C LEU A 12 12.77 -4.80 -12.34
N LEU A 13 11.77 -5.31 -13.07
CA LEU A 13 11.99 -6.32 -14.10
C LEU A 13 12.82 -5.79 -15.29
N GLU A 14 12.65 -4.51 -15.64
CA GLU A 14 13.49 -3.83 -16.65
C GLU A 14 14.96 -3.70 -16.23
N GLN A 15 15.25 -3.85 -14.94
CA GLN A 15 16.59 -3.87 -14.36
C GLN A 15 17.06 -5.29 -13.99
N ASP A 16 16.41 -6.32 -14.52
CA ASP A 16 16.68 -7.73 -14.22
C ASP A 16 16.60 -8.10 -12.73
N VAL A 17 15.87 -7.30 -11.92
CA VAL A 17 15.62 -7.61 -10.52
C VAL A 17 14.42 -8.55 -10.39
N PRO A 18 14.60 -9.77 -9.86
CA PRO A 18 13.49 -10.72 -9.70
C PRO A 18 12.45 -10.20 -8.71
N VAL A 19 11.16 -10.42 -9.02
CA VAL A 19 10.03 -9.99 -8.21
C VAL A 19 9.12 -11.16 -7.86
N ASN A 20 8.95 -11.39 -6.56
CA ASN A 20 7.87 -12.21 -6.03
C ASN A 20 6.68 -11.29 -5.68
N TYR A 21 5.47 -11.60 -6.15
CA TYR A 21 4.30 -10.81 -5.80
C TYR A 21 3.21 -11.64 -5.13
N LEU A 22 2.46 -11.00 -4.26
CA LEU A 22 1.35 -11.61 -3.55
C LEU A 22 0.01 -11.22 -4.19
N THR A 23 -0.89 -12.18 -4.29
CA THR A 23 -2.26 -11.97 -4.78
C THR A 23 -3.26 -12.81 -4.00
N THR A 24 -4.45 -12.22 -3.75
CA THR A 24 -5.59 -12.93 -3.15
C THR A 24 -6.40 -13.72 -4.17
N LYS A 25 -6.01 -13.68 -5.45
CA LYS A 25 -6.71 -14.32 -6.56
C LYS A 25 -5.81 -15.36 -7.22
N LYS A 26 -6.12 -16.64 -7.02
CA LYS A 26 -5.31 -17.76 -7.54
C LYS A 26 -5.16 -17.72 -9.07
N GLU A 27 -6.19 -17.26 -9.78
CA GLU A 27 -6.18 -17.11 -11.24
C GLU A 27 -5.22 -16.00 -11.75
N LYS A 28 -4.69 -15.18 -10.84
CA LYS A 28 -3.70 -14.15 -11.18
C LYS A 28 -2.26 -14.56 -10.88
N ILE A 29 -2.06 -15.79 -10.47
CA ILE A 29 -0.72 -16.31 -10.22
C ILE A 29 -0.10 -16.64 -11.58
N VAL A 30 0.98 -15.94 -11.90
CA VAL A 30 1.83 -16.21 -13.06
C VAL A 30 3.22 -16.54 -12.54
N SER A 31 3.90 -17.46 -13.18
CA SER A 31 5.27 -17.83 -12.85
C SER A 31 6.15 -17.74 -14.08
N SER A 32 7.14 -16.86 -14.04
CA SER A 32 8.23 -16.78 -15.00
C SER A 32 9.56 -16.68 -14.24
N PRO A 33 10.72 -16.81 -14.89
CA PRO A 33 12.02 -16.84 -14.21
C PRO A 33 12.23 -15.70 -13.22
N ASN A 34 11.89 -14.47 -13.60
CA ASN A 34 12.11 -13.27 -12.79
C ASN A 34 10.82 -12.68 -12.19
N HIS A 35 9.64 -13.31 -12.38
CA HIS A 35 8.37 -12.77 -11.89
C HIS A 35 7.45 -13.91 -11.44
N LYS A 36 7.34 -14.12 -10.12
CA LYS A 36 6.59 -15.23 -9.52
C LYS A 36 5.47 -14.73 -8.64
N GLY A 37 4.27 -15.28 -8.85
CA GLY A 37 3.10 -14.98 -8.04
C GLY A 37 2.89 -16.02 -6.94
N PHE A 38 2.46 -15.56 -5.77
CA PHE A 38 2.12 -16.41 -4.64
C PHE A 38 0.75 -16.04 -4.08
N PHE A 39 0.03 -17.05 -3.62
CA PHE A 39 -1.27 -16.83 -2.98
C PHE A 39 -1.09 -16.34 -1.55
N TRP A 40 -1.96 -15.41 -1.17
CA TRP A 40 -2.16 -15.03 0.22
C TRP A 40 -3.60 -14.64 0.49
N ASN A 41 -4.02 -14.73 1.75
CA ASN A 41 -5.30 -14.22 2.23
C ASN A 41 -5.10 -13.53 3.60
N PRO A 42 -4.88 -12.21 3.62
CA PRO A 42 -4.67 -11.48 4.86
C PRO A 42 -5.81 -11.64 5.87
N ALA A 43 -7.06 -11.74 5.42
CA ALA A 43 -8.20 -11.86 6.32
C ALA A 43 -8.20 -13.16 7.15
N SER A 44 -7.47 -14.18 6.72
CA SER A 44 -7.30 -15.47 7.42
C SER A 44 -5.86 -15.71 7.88
N ASN A 45 -4.97 -14.73 7.78
CA ASN A 45 -3.54 -14.89 8.06
C ASN A 45 -2.88 -16.05 7.27
N ASP A 46 -3.33 -16.25 6.04
CA ASP A 46 -2.83 -17.29 5.15
C ASP A 46 -1.87 -16.70 4.12
N ILE A 47 -0.66 -17.27 4.02
CA ILE A 47 0.39 -16.82 3.10
C ILE A 47 1.28 -18.00 2.72
N ASP A 48 1.56 -18.15 1.43
CA ASP A 48 2.56 -19.09 0.92
C ASP A 48 3.96 -18.59 1.31
N LEU A 49 4.62 -19.29 2.23
CA LEU A 49 5.93 -18.91 2.75
C LEU A 49 7.05 -18.95 1.71
N ASN A 50 6.88 -19.66 0.60
CA ASN A 50 7.85 -19.67 -0.50
C ASN A 50 7.98 -18.29 -1.14
N CYS A 51 7.02 -17.38 -0.92
CA CYS A 51 7.11 -16.00 -1.38
C CYS A 51 8.34 -15.24 -0.84
N PHE A 52 8.92 -15.69 0.30
CA PHE A 52 10.09 -15.08 0.93
C PHE A 52 11.43 -15.65 0.46
N GLU A 53 11.41 -16.74 -0.34
CA GLU A 53 12.64 -17.35 -0.83
C GLU A 53 13.43 -16.41 -1.74
N GLY A 54 14.69 -16.15 -1.37
CA GLY A 54 15.60 -15.26 -2.10
C GLY A 54 15.26 -13.77 -1.99
N VAL A 55 14.22 -13.40 -1.25
CA VAL A 55 13.78 -12.00 -1.10
C VAL A 55 14.62 -11.29 -0.04
N THR A 56 15.10 -10.09 -0.40
CA THR A 56 15.85 -9.20 0.50
C THR A 56 15.08 -7.95 0.88
N VAL A 57 14.10 -7.55 0.07
CA VAL A 57 13.28 -6.35 0.27
C VAL A 57 11.81 -6.71 0.11
N ILE A 58 10.97 -6.29 1.05
CA ILE A 58 9.51 -6.35 0.93
C ILE A 58 8.99 -4.94 0.70
N ILE A 59 8.14 -4.77 -0.32
CA ILE A 59 7.41 -3.53 -0.59
C ILE A 59 5.92 -3.80 -0.37
N ASN A 60 5.38 -3.31 0.74
CA ASN A 60 3.98 -3.48 1.09
C ASN A 60 3.13 -2.32 0.56
N LEU A 61 2.30 -2.61 -0.42
CA LEU A 61 1.34 -1.67 -1.02
C LEU A 61 -0.11 -2.16 -0.83
N ALA A 62 -0.31 -3.14 0.06
CA ALA A 62 -1.60 -3.79 0.23
C ALA A 62 -2.59 -2.89 0.98
N GLY A 63 -3.82 -2.84 0.48
CA GLY A 63 -4.90 -2.12 1.11
C GLY A 63 -6.12 -2.03 0.20
N ALA A 64 -7.32 -1.98 0.78
CA ALA A 64 -8.54 -1.72 0.05
C ALA A 64 -8.52 -0.30 -0.52
N SER A 65 -9.12 -0.14 -1.71
CA SER A 65 -9.21 1.16 -2.39
C SER A 65 -9.97 2.18 -1.52
N ILE A 66 -9.45 3.39 -1.41
CA ILE A 66 -10.14 4.51 -0.73
C ILE A 66 -11.16 5.23 -1.61
N ALA A 67 -11.24 4.88 -2.90
CA ALA A 67 -12.08 5.56 -3.90
C ALA A 67 -13.54 5.07 -3.93
N LYS A 68 -14.00 4.31 -2.93
CA LYS A 68 -15.37 3.87 -2.79
C LYS A 68 -16.11 4.71 -1.74
N LYS A 69 -17.46 4.61 -1.72
CA LYS A 69 -18.27 5.29 -0.71
C LYS A 69 -17.90 4.79 0.70
N TRP A 70 -17.63 5.72 1.61
CA TRP A 70 -17.18 5.46 2.97
C TRP A 70 -18.34 5.19 3.93
N THR A 71 -19.02 4.06 3.76
CA THR A 71 -19.97 3.52 4.73
C THR A 71 -19.23 3.01 5.96
N SER A 72 -19.93 2.83 7.10
CA SER A 72 -19.31 2.30 8.32
C SER A 72 -18.61 0.96 8.10
N SER A 73 -19.22 0.03 7.35
CA SER A 73 -18.63 -1.26 7.01
C SER A 73 -17.41 -1.10 6.09
N TYR A 74 -17.45 -0.13 5.16
CA TYR A 74 -16.32 0.10 4.27
C TYR A 74 -15.13 0.77 4.95
N LYS A 75 -15.36 1.66 5.91
CA LYS A 75 -14.32 2.23 6.78
C LYS A 75 -13.55 1.13 7.52
N GLN A 76 -14.29 0.19 8.13
CA GLN A 76 -13.67 -0.99 8.76
C GLN A 76 -12.86 -1.81 7.77
N LYS A 77 -13.38 -2.06 6.56
CA LYS A 77 -12.65 -2.78 5.51
C LYS A 77 -11.37 -2.06 5.09
N VAL A 78 -11.38 -0.74 4.99
CA VAL A 78 -10.20 0.05 4.64
C VAL A 78 -9.12 -0.10 5.72
N LEU A 79 -9.49 -0.07 7.00
CA LEU A 79 -8.59 -0.28 8.12
C LEU A 79 -8.09 -1.73 8.17
N SER A 80 -9.00 -2.71 8.27
CA SER A 80 -8.65 -4.12 8.44
C SER A 80 -7.76 -4.62 7.31
N SER A 81 -8.05 -4.27 6.04
CA SER A 81 -7.22 -4.69 4.90
C SER A 81 -5.75 -4.28 5.01
N ARG A 82 -5.45 -3.20 5.73
CA ARG A 82 -4.08 -2.74 5.99
C ARG A 82 -3.45 -3.47 7.16
N LEU A 83 -4.17 -3.54 8.28
CA LEU A 83 -3.68 -4.21 9.48
C LEU A 83 -3.52 -5.71 9.27
N ASP A 84 -4.49 -6.37 8.64
CA ASP A 84 -4.43 -7.81 8.34
C ASP A 84 -3.27 -8.13 7.39
N SER A 85 -2.98 -7.25 6.41
CA SER A 85 -1.83 -7.45 5.52
C SER A 85 -0.50 -7.36 6.26
N LEU A 86 -0.36 -6.41 7.19
CA LEU A 86 0.83 -6.27 8.03
C LEU A 86 1.00 -7.47 8.96
N ASP A 87 -0.07 -7.88 9.65
CA ASP A 87 -0.05 -9.02 10.57
C ASP A 87 0.33 -10.31 9.83
N THR A 88 -0.27 -10.54 8.65
CA THR A 88 0.04 -11.72 7.81
C THR A 88 1.49 -11.75 7.36
N LEU A 89 2.03 -10.60 6.89
CA LEU A 89 3.42 -10.51 6.47
C LEU A 89 4.38 -10.72 7.64
N LYS A 90 4.11 -10.09 8.79
CA LYS A 90 4.95 -10.23 10.00
C LYS A 90 4.99 -11.68 10.46
N LYS A 91 3.83 -12.31 10.64
CA LYS A 91 3.73 -13.72 11.03
C LYS A 91 4.37 -14.66 10.01
N GLY A 92 4.24 -14.34 8.72
CA GLY A 92 4.92 -15.09 7.65
C GLY A 92 6.43 -15.02 7.76
N LEU A 93 6.99 -13.83 7.98
CA LEU A 93 8.42 -13.63 8.20
C LEU A 93 8.93 -14.36 9.42
N GLU A 94 8.21 -14.28 10.55
CA GLU A 94 8.56 -14.98 11.80
C GLU A 94 8.60 -16.51 11.63
N LYS A 95 7.72 -17.06 10.80
CA LYS A 95 7.67 -18.49 10.45
C LYS A 95 8.74 -18.91 9.44
N SER A 96 9.23 -17.99 8.63
CA SER A 96 10.20 -18.26 7.57
C SER A 96 11.63 -18.30 8.13
N LYS A 97 12.06 -19.48 8.63
CA LYS A 97 13.36 -19.69 9.29
C LYS A 97 14.57 -19.27 8.45
N ASN A 98 14.45 -19.27 7.12
CA ASN A 98 15.53 -18.96 6.18
C ASN A 98 15.31 -17.63 5.43
N SER A 99 14.50 -16.73 5.97
CA SER A 99 14.27 -15.43 5.36
C SER A 99 15.56 -14.61 5.30
N LYS A 100 15.85 -14.06 4.11
CA LYS A 100 16.97 -13.14 3.86
C LYS A 100 16.50 -11.68 3.79
N VAL A 101 15.27 -11.41 4.20
CA VAL A 101 14.68 -10.06 4.18
C VAL A 101 15.46 -9.15 5.12
N LYS A 102 15.93 -8.03 4.60
CA LYS A 102 16.69 -6.98 5.31
C LYS A 102 15.92 -5.67 5.39
N HIS A 103 14.97 -5.44 4.48
CA HIS A 103 14.24 -4.19 4.39
C HIS A 103 12.75 -4.44 4.23
N PHE A 104 11.96 -3.71 5.00
CA PHE A 104 10.51 -3.64 4.87
C PHE A 104 10.09 -2.20 4.56
N ILE A 105 9.61 -1.97 3.36
CA ILE A 105 9.13 -0.66 2.90
C ILE A 105 7.61 -0.75 2.82
N SER A 106 6.89 0.04 3.60
CA SER A 106 5.44 0.08 3.54
C SER A 106 4.92 1.41 3.05
N ALA A 107 3.94 1.35 2.17
CA ALA A 107 3.13 2.52 1.89
C ALA A 107 2.41 3.00 3.15
N SER A 108 2.27 4.29 3.26
CA SER A 108 1.38 5.05 4.11
C SER A 108 0.71 6.14 3.26
N ALA A 109 0.18 7.19 3.84
CA ALA A 109 -0.46 8.25 3.09
C ALA A 109 -0.27 9.62 3.75
N ILE A 110 -0.19 10.68 2.92
CA ILE A 110 -0.17 12.07 3.40
C ILE A 110 -1.45 12.47 4.16
N GLY A 111 -2.52 11.69 4.08
CA GLY A 111 -3.74 11.91 4.86
C GLY A 111 -3.60 11.71 6.37
N ILE A 112 -2.38 11.50 6.87
CA ILE A 112 -2.05 11.58 8.30
C ILE A 112 -1.97 13.03 8.76
N TYR A 113 -1.53 13.93 7.88
CA TYR A 113 -1.35 15.35 8.22
C TYR A 113 -2.69 16.08 8.32
N PRO A 114 -2.83 17.01 9.28
CA PRO A 114 -3.98 17.91 9.34
C PRO A 114 -4.17 18.70 8.04
N SER A 115 -5.41 19.06 7.73
CA SER A 115 -5.69 19.89 6.55
C SER A 115 -5.30 21.34 6.83
N SER A 116 -4.42 21.92 6.03
CA SER A 116 -4.03 23.34 6.08
C SER A 116 -3.77 23.88 4.69
N HIS A 117 -3.99 25.16 4.49
CA HIS A 117 -3.65 25.88 3.26
C HIS A 117 -2.29 26.61 3.35
N THR A 118 -1.70 26.70 4.55
CA THR A 118 -0.51 27.51 4.83
C THR A 118 0.62 26.71 5.43
N ASP A 119 0.30 25.64 6.17
CA ASP A 119 1.30 24.92 6.94
C ASP A 119 2.03 23.89 6.05
N LEU A 120 3.34 23.83 6.28
CA LEU A 120 4.22 22.82 5.67
C LEU A 120 4.49 21.74 6.72
N TYR A 121 4.18 20.50 6.40
CA TYR A 121 4.36 19.36 7.29
C TYR A 121 5.61 18.58 6.91
N GLU A 122 6.35 18.16 7.94
CA GLU A 122 7.50 17.28 7.83
C GLU A 122 7.14 15.86 8.31
N GLU A 123 8.05 14.91 8.12
CA GLU A 123 7.83 13.50 8.50
C GLU A 123 7.68 13.33 10.03
N LYS A 124 8.23 14.25 10.81
CA LYS A 124 8.21 14.24 12.29
C LYS A 124 7.01 14.97 12.90
N GLU A 125 6.10 15.46 12.06
CA GLU A 125 4.90 16.15 12.53
C GLU A 125 4.13 15.29 13.54
N PRO A 126 3.92 15.78 14.79
CA PRO A 126 3.23 15.00 15.82
C PRO A 126 1.71 15.02 15.66
N ASP A 127 1.16 16.04 15.01
CA ASP A 127 -0.28 16.21 14.89
C ASP A 127 -0.84 15.33 13.79
N VAL A 128 -1.89 14.60 14.14
CA VAL A 128 -2.61 13.69 13.24
C VAL A 128 -3.96 14.29 12.89
N ASP A 129 -4.32 14.25 11.61
CA ASP A 129 -5.65 14.64 11.14
C ASP A 129 -6.77 13.92 11.89
N SER A 130 -7.75 14.65 12.40
CA SER A 130 -8.85 14.14 13.20
C SER A 130 -9.91 13.39 12.40
N SER A 131 -9.79 13.37 11.07
CA SER A 131 -10.73 12.67 10.19
C SER A 131 -10.62 11.13 10.32
N CYS A 132 -11.60 10.45 9.76
CA CYS A 132 -11.55 9.00 9.66
C CYS A 132 -10.34 8.52 8.84
N LEU A 133 -9.86 9.31 7.88
CA LEU A 133 -8.68 8.98 7.09
C LEU A 133 -7.42 9.09 7.93
N GLY A 134 -7.24 10.18 8.69
CA GLY A 134 -6.13 10.35 9.63
C GLY A 134 -6.06 9.20 10.63
N TYR A 135 -7.20 8.84 11.23
CA TYR A 135 -7.28 7.67 12.13
C TYR A 135 -6.81 6.37 11.47
N VAL A 136 -7.25 6.11 10.22
CA VAL A 136 -6.83 4.90 9.50
C VAL A 136 -5.32 4.90 9.26
N VAL A 137 -4.75 6.05 8.86
CA VAL A 137 -3.32 6.14 8.55
C VAL A 137 -2.49 6.01 9.83
N GLU A 138 -2.90 6.65 10.92
CA GLU A 138 -2.26 6.51 12.24
C GLU A 138 -2.18 5.04 12.69
N LYS A 139 -3.30 4.31 12.63
CA LYS A 139 -3.32 2.88 12.98
C LYS A 139 -2.46 2.04 12.03
N TRP A 140 -2.44 2.40 10.76
CA TRP A 140 -1.61 1.74 9.76
C TRP A 140 -0.12 1.93 10.06
N GLU A 141 0.34 3.16 10.31
CA GLU A 141 1.75 3.44 10.66
C GLU A 141 2.16 2.78 11.99
N LYS A 142 1.26 2.78 12.98
CA LYS A 142 1.48 2.00 14.21
C LYS A 142 1.65 0.50 13.95
N GLY A 143 0.91 -0.06 12.98
CA GLY A 143 1.10 -1.45 12.55
C GLY A 143 2.45 -1.67 11.85
N ILE A 144 2.91 -0.68 11.06
CA ILE A 144 4.22 -0.73 10.38
C ILE A 144 5.37 -0.73 11.40
N SER A 145 5.30 0.13 12.43
CA SER A 145 6.35 0.17 13.47
C SER A 145 6.49 -1.16 14.22
N GLY A 146 5.47 -2.00 14.23
CA GLY A 146 5.56 -3.35 14.76
C GLY A 146 6.63 -4.24 14.09
N PHE A 147 7.10 -3.89 12.87
CA PHE A 147 8.18 -4.62 12.19
C PHE A 147 9.57 -4.26 12.72
N GLU A 148 9.74 -3.16 13.47
CA GLU A 148 11.00 -2.77 14.10
C GLU A 148 11.47 -3.79 15.16
N THR A 149 10.59 -4.68 15.60
CA THR A 149 10.95 -5.80 16.48
C THR A 149 11.68 -6.93 15.76
N LEU A 150 11.70 -6.92 14.43
CA LEU A 150 12.41 -7.88 13.59
C LEU A 150 13.78 -7.31 13.18
N PRO A 151 14.78 -8.18 12.88
CA PRO A 151 16.13 -7.74 12.49
C PRO A 151 16.17 -7.24 11.03
N LEU A 152 15.40 -6.17 10.72
CA LEU A 152 15.30 -5.56 9.40
C LEU A 152 15.11 -4.03 9.51
N ASN A 153 15.46 -3.34 8.45
CA ASN A 153 15.22 -1.90 8.35
C ASN A 153 13.79 -1.64 7.89
N VAL A 154 13.09 -0.78 8.61
CA VAL A 154 11.70 -0.39 8.30
C VAL A 154 11.70 1.02 7.70
N ALA A 155 11.00 1.19 6.60
CA ALA A 155 10.74 2.50 6.00
C ALA A 155 9.24 2.67 5.71
N THR A 156 8.70 3.82 6.05
CA THR A 156 7.32 4.21 5.77
C THR A 156 7.30 5.31 4.72
N VAL A 157 6.54 5.11 3.64
CA VAL A 157 6.41 6.07 2.55
C VAL A 157 5.01 6.65 2.53
N ARG A 158 4.85 7.91 2.95
CA ARG A 158 3.59 8.64 2.91
C ARG A 158 3.30 9.09 1.49
N ILE A 159 2.43 8.35 0.80
CA ILE A 159 2.12 8.56 -0.61
C ILE A 159 1.00 9.59 -0.74
N GLY A 160 1.19 10.57 -1.63
CA GLY A 160 0.19 11.53 -2.05
C GLY A 160 -0.73 10.97 -3.14
N ILE A 161 -1.39 11.88 -3.87
CA ILE A 161 -2.22 11.50 -5.02
C ILE A 161 -1.31 11.12 -6.19
N VAL A 162 -1.38 9.87 -6.61
CA VAL A 162 -0.65 9.39 -7.80
C VAL A 162 -1.49 9.67 -9.04
N LEU A 163 -0.95 10.48 -9.93
CA LEU A 163 -1.56 10.80 -11.23
C LEU A 163 -0.98 9.87 -12.30
N SER A 164 -1.84 9.15 -12.99
CA SER A 164 -1.49 8.26 -14.10
C SER A 164 -2.67 8.13 -15.05
N ASP A 165 -2.40 8.02 -16.33
CA ASP A 165 -3.37 7.74 -17.39
C ASP A 165 -3.87 6.28 -17.35
N GLU A 166 -3.05 5.36 -16.81
CA GLU A 166 -3.40 3.93 -16.66
C GLU A 166 -4.44 3.66 -15.58
N GLY A 167 -4.79 4.66 -14.75
CA GLY A 167 -5.78 4.48 -13.67
C GLY A 167 -5.64 5.46 -12.52
N GLY A 168 -6.29 5.15 -11.39
CA GLY A 168 -6.26 6.02 -10.21
C GLY A 168 -7.21 7.21 -10.31
N ALA A 169 -6.74 8.39 -9.87
CA ALA A 169 -7.54 9.61 -9.78
C ALA A 169 -7.66 10.33 -11.14
N LEU A 170 -6.56 10.45 -11.90
CA LEU A 170 -6.49 11.26 -13.11
C LEU A 170 -7.57 10.94 -14.15
N PRO A 171 -7.80 9.68 -14.57
CA PRO A 171 -8.87 9.37 -15.53
C PRO A 171 -10.26 9.78 -15.06
N LYS A 172 -10.51 9.72 -13.74
CA LYS A 172 -11.80 10.13 -13.16
C LYS A 172 -11.98 11.66 -13.16
N MET A 173 -10.89 12.40 -12.98
CA MET A 173 -10.89 13.86 -13.03
C MET A 173 -11.02 14.37 -14.48
N VAL A 174 -10.34 13.71 -15.42
CA VAL A 174 -10.33 14.12 -16.84
C VAL A 174 -11.63 13.78 -17.56
N LYS A 175 -12.29 12.66 -17.21
CA LYS A 175 -13.50 12.19 -17.90
C LYS A 175 -14.64 13.23 -17.94
N PRO A 176 -15.04 13.89 -16.84
CA PRO A 176 -16.05 14.95 -16.87
C PRO A 176 -15.64 16.13 -17.76
N ILE A 177 -14.36 16.55 -17.67
CA ILE A 177 -13.83 17.67 -18.45
C ILE A 177 -13.91 17.38 -19.96
N LYS A 178 -13.52 16.16 -20.37
CA LYS A 178 -13.63 15.73 -21.78
C LYS A 178 -15.08 15.69 -22.28
N ASN A 179 -16.05 15.55 -21.39
CA ASN A 179 -17.48 15.58 -21.71
C ASN A 179 -18.10 16.97 -21.52
N TYR A 180 -17.27 18.03 -21.44
CA TYR A 180 -17.71 19.42 -21.24
C TYR A 180 -18.55 19.66 -19.96
N VAL A 181 -18.41 18.77 -18.96
CA VAL A 181 -19.08 18.83 -17.65
C VAL A 181 -18.02 19.00 -16.56
N GLY A 182 -17.13 19.98 -16.75
CA GLY A 182 -16.14 20.33 -15.73
C GLY A 182 -16.81 21.06 -14.56
N ALA A 183 -16.38 20.76 -13.34
CA ALA A 183 -16.80 21.46 -12.14
C ALA A 183 -15.57 21.80 -11.29
N ILE A 184 -15.61 22.97 -10.66
CA ILE A 184 -14.64 23.35 -9.62
C ILE A 184 -15.06 22.65 -8.35
N MET A 185 -14.13 21.90 -7.74
CA MET A 185 -14.36 21.26 -6.44
C MET A 185 -13.94 22.21 -5.31
N GLY A 186 -14.84 22.46 -4.36
CA GLY A 186 -14.61 23.44 -3.30
C GLY A 186 -14.64 24.88 -3.83
N ASN A 187 -13.71 25.71 -3.34
CA ASN A 187 -13.52 27.11 -3.76
C ASN A 187 -12.49 27.26 -4.91
N GLY A 188 -11.88 26.17 -5.35
CA GLY A 188 -10.88 26.18 -6.42
C GLY A 188 -9.46 26.53 -5.99
N GLU A 189 -9.21 26.66 -4.68
CA GLU A 189 -7.90 26.86 -4.09
C GLU A 189 -7.18 25.53 -3.81
#